data_1078b694e1d31f2e78d68e5b36943989
#
_entry.id   1078b694e1d31f2e78d68e5b36943989
#
_cell.length_a   1.000
_cell.length_b   1.000
_cell.length_c   1.000
_cell.angle_alpha   90.00
_cell.angle_beta   90.00
_cell.angle_gamma   90.00
#
_symmetry.space_group_name_H-M   'P 1'
#
loop_
_entity.id
_entity.type
_entity.pdbx_description
1 polymer ?
#
loop_
_entity_poly.entity_id
_entity_poly.type
_entity_poly.pdbx_seq_one_letter_code
_entity_poly.pdbx_strand_id
1 'polypeptide(L)'
;MNYCNKNTFFFVCILILYSNTFCKNILHQPIIGHVTQQSAQLFFFSDSIISVSIHLSNENKIEKVFDSRTSDSIYFTNKIELNNLKPNVIYQYLIFDEERNKLAEGSFTTFNTASSLDTFSFCFGSCTKQTFDDSIFLTMAKHKPSFFLHLGDWLYNEYNSTTQLNDAISMQKLREQYIKRYNMPNLSNLLKYTPIDYIFDDEDGIYDDFSASTYNQIQANKKSIELKEIKYADSLKQILKQSWHQFFPSYTTKYSQEVYHQFSCGNADFFFIDNRSTRSSVSEIFYQNKKGKWKYKANSQHQLLDSLQLQFLLDGLKNSNADWKFIVSGITFNKSYKKVFDICMKLQKKILPNQKSGMYIAASLASMWFAYPNTQAKLLNYCKENDIKNVIILSGDAHSAAIDDGKNAGFPEIMAGALAQENSEIASIIYNNFRLKIWNKGGQGIRNNNFNAAFGKVTVNADNNVQLEIIDKQNNIIASHLVKNNFVPKKVKEKKQSKITFGNKLNVLKNKIKIGFHHIFTKKNR
;
A
#
# COMPACT_ATOMS: atom_id res chain seq x y z
N MET A 1 6.49 46.95 84.51
CA MET A 1 5.75 45.73 84.61
C MET A 1 5.13 45.45 83.23
N ASN A 2 5.78 44.65 82.40
CA ASN A 2 5.28 44.35 81.07
C ASN A 2 5.22 42.84 80.93
N TYR A 3 4.02 42.33 80.73
CA TYR A 3 3.80 40.94 80.40
C TYR A 3 3.92 40.77 78.87
N CYS A 4 4.86 39.89 78.44
CA CYS A 4 5.03 39.51 77.07
C CYS A 4 4.31 38.19 76.82
N ASN A 5 3.24 38.21 76.03
CA ASN A 5 2.54 37.00 75.60
C ASN A 5 3.20 36.44 74.35
N LYS A 6 3.73 35.23 74.41
CA LYS A 6 4.24 34.47 73.26
C LYS A 6 3.11 33.61 72.70
N ASN A 7 2.55 34.02 71.56
CA ASN A 7 1.70 33.15 70.76
C ASN A 7 2.59 32.30 69.84
N THR A 8 2.65 31.00 70.09
CA THR A 8 3.29 30.03 69.23
C THR A 8 2.30 29.60 68.17
N PHE A 9 2.51 30.02 66.90
CA PHE A 9 1.76 29.55 65.74
C PHE A 9 2.33 28.20 65.31
N PHE A 10 1.54 27.13 65.40
CA PHE A 10 1.81 25.84 64.82
C PHE A 10 1.40 25.85 63.32
N PHE A 11 2.36 25.88 62.41
CA PHE A 11 2.14 25.65 60.99
C PHE A 11 2.05 24.16 60.74
N VAL A 12 0.86 23.63 60.53
CA VAL A 12 0.65 22.27 59.99
C VAL A 12 0.80 22.34 58.50
N CYS A 13 1.97 21.93 57.98
CA CYS A 13 2.15 21.68 56.55
C CYS A 13 1.41 20.39 56.17
N ILE A 14 0.21 20.51 55.60
CA ILE A 14 -0.43 19.39 54.91
C ILE A 14 0.28 19.23 53.56
N LEU A 15 1.18 18.26 53.49
CA LEU A 15 1.73 17.75 52.21
C LEU A 15 0.59 17.01 51.49
N ILE A 16 -0.11 17.72 50.62
CA ILE A 16 -0.99 17.08 49.63
C ILE A 16 -0.08 16.43 48.61
N LEU A 17 0.17 15.12 48.78
CA LEU A 17 0.72 14.28 47.73
C LEU A 17 -0.30 14.22 46.61
N TYR A 18 -0.17 15.12 45.63
CA TYR A 18 -0.79 14.92 44.33
C TYR A 18 -0.13 13.69 43.74
N SER A 19 -0.71 12.52 43.93
CA SER A 19 -0.50 11.40 43.05
C SER A 19 -1.06 11.83 41.69
N ASN A 20 -0.20 12.28 40.81
CA ASN A 20 -0.54 12.36 39.39
C ASN A 20 -0.82 10.92 38.96
N THR A 21 -2.04 10.48 39.09
CA THR A 21 -2.54 9.30 38.37
C THR A 21 -2.50 9.69 36.90
N PHE A 22 -1.37 9.44 36.25
CA PHE A 22 -1.32 9.47 34.80
C PHE A 22 -2.37 8.47 34.32
N CYS A 23 -3.43 8.98 33.74
CA CYS A 23 -4.43 8.14 33.09
C CYS A 23 -3.70 7.37 32.00
N LYS A 24 -3.61 6.05 32.14
CA LYS A 24 -2.97 5.16 31.16
C LYS A 24 -3.88 5.07 29.95
N ASN A 25 -3.37 5.44 28.78
CA ASN A 25 -4.19 5.57 27.59
C ASN A 25 -3.73 4.67 26.44
N ILE A 26 -4.71 4.19 25.67
CA ILE A 26 -4.51 3.70 24.32
C ILE A 26 -4.36 4.90 23.39
N LEU A 27 -3.33 4.93 22.54
CA LEU A 27 -2.94 6.11 21.75
C LEU A 27 -3.70 6.27 20.43
N HIS A 28 -4.45 5.26 20.01
CA HIS A 28 -5.29 5.29 18.81
C HIS A 28 -6.39 4.25 18.91
N GLN A 29 -7.40 4.34 18.05
CA GLN A 29 -8.41 3.28 17.91
C GLN A 29 -7.71 1.93 17.66
N PRO A 30 -7.94 0.88 18.47
CA PRO A 30 -7.37 -0.44 18.19
C PRO A 30 -7.76 -0.94 16.81
N ILE A 31 -6.85 -1.63 16.17
CA ILE A 31 -7.05 -2.18 14.83
C ILE A 31 -7.02 -3.70 14.85
N ILE A 32 -7.72 -4.29 13.93
CA ILE A 32 -7.76 -5.74 13.73
C ILE A 32 -7.02 -6.08 12.43
N GLY A 33 -6.11 -7.03 12.50
CA GLY A 33 -5.48 -7.67 11.34
C GLY A 33 -5.36 -9.17 11.54
N HIS A 34 -4.63 -9.85 10.66
CA HIS A 34 -4.40 -11.29 10.73
C HIS A 34 -5.68 -12.10 10.99
N VAL A 35 -6.77 -11.70 10.32
CA VAL A 35 -8.06 -12.40 10.47
C VAL A 35 -8.02 -13.71 9.71
N THR A 36 -8.50 -14.76 10.37
CA THR A 36 -8.71 -16.09 9.78
C THR A 36 -10.16 -16.53 10.00
N GLN A 37 -10.44 -17.78 9.71
CA GLN A 37 -11.73 -18.39 10.03
C GLN A 37 -11.96 -18.54 11.56
N GLN A 38 -10.88 -18.62 12.34
CA GLN A 38 -10.94 -18.99 13.76
C GLN A 38 -10.09 -18.11 14.67
N SER A 39 -9.48 -17.07 14.14
CA SER A 39 -8.65 -16.14 14.90
C SER A 39 -8.63 -14.75 14.30
N ALA A 40 -8.17 -13.78 15.09
CA ALA A 40 -7.83 -12.43 14.65
C ALA A 40 -6.72 -11.90 15.56
N GLN A 41 -5.99 -10.88 15.12
CA GLN A 41 -5.02 -10.17 15.95
C GLN A 41 -5.53 -8.76 16.22
N LEU A 42 -5.68 -8.41 17.51
CA LEU A 42 -6.00 -7.05 17.94
C LEU A 42 -4.71 -6.33 18.31
N PHE A 43 -4.56 -5.11 17.81
CA PHE A 43 -3.35 -4.31 17.96
C PHE A 43 -3.64 -2.89 18.42
N PHE A 44 -2.82 -2.37 19.35
CA PHE A 44 -2.78 -0.97 19.74
C PHE A 44 -1.43 -0.56 20.35
N PHE A 45 -1.18 0.76 20.38
CA PHE A 45 -0.13 1.38 21.19
C PHE A 45 -0.71 1.97 22.46
N SER A 46 0.07 1.97 23.54
CA SER A 46 -0.22 2.73 24.77
C SER A 46 0.88 3.77 25.06
N ASP A 47 0.58 4.72 25.95
CA ASP A 47 1.53 5.73 26.43
C ASP A 47 2.49 5.17 27.49
N SER A 48 2.08 4.11 28.15
CA SER A 48 2.78 3.50 29.29
C SER A 48 2.49 2.00 29.37
N ILE A 49 3.06 1.32 30.34
CA ILE A 49 2.71 -0.07 30.63
C ILE A 49 1.29 -0.13 31.19
N ILE A 50 0.39 -0.78 30.46
CA ILE A 50 -1.00 -1.01 30.89
C ILE A 50 -1.35 -2.50 30.83
N SER A 51 -2.15 -2.96 31.78
CA SER A 51 -2.84 -4.24 31.72
C SER A 51 -4.26 -4.00 31.22
N VAL A 52 -4.72 -4.82 30.32
CA VAL A 52 -6.07 -4.70 29.72
C VAL A 52 -6.78 -6.03 29.72
N SER A 53 -8.12 -5.97 29.82
CA SER A 53 -9.01 -7.10 29.59
C SER A 53 -9.88 -6.83 28.36
N ILE A 54 -9.85 -7.72 27.39
CA ILE A 54 -10.59 -7.64 26.14
C ILE A 54 -11.78 -8.61 26.21
N HIS A 55 -12.98 -8.06 26.22
CA HIS A 55 -14.21 -8.81 26.22
C HIS A 55 -14.74 -8.93 24.78
N LEU A 56 -14.77 -10.15 24.27
CA LEU A 56 -15.37 -10.47 22.97
C LEU A 56 -16.80 -10.93 23.16
N SER A 57 -17.72 -10.32 22.40
CA SER A 57 -19.13 -10.70 22.39
C SER A 57 -19.63 -10.95 20.97
N ASN A 58 -20.60 -11.85 20.88
CA ASN A 58 -21.44 -12.06 19.72
C ASN A 58 -22.90 -11.97 20.17
N GLU A 59 -23.76 -11.27 19.41
CA GLU A 59 -25.17 -11.06 19.75
C GLU A 59 -25.38 -10.55 21.20
N ASN A 60 -24.50 -9.64 21.65
CA ASN A 60 -24.48 -9.06 23.01
C ASN A 60 -24.19 -10.06 24.15
N LYS A 61 -23.78 -11.28 23.83
CA LYS A 61 -23.34 -12.27 24.82
C LYS A 61 -21.80 -12.33 24.83
N ILE A 62 -21.20 -12.09 26.01
CA ILE A 62 -19.74 -12.27 26.16
C ILE A 62 -19.43 -13.75 25.96
N GLU A 63 -18.63 -14.04 24.93
CA GLU A 63 -18.17 -15.40 24.62
C GLU A 63 -16.79 -15.68 25.18
N LYS A 64 -15.91 -14.66 25.18
CA LYS A 64 -14.49 -14.81 25.57
C LYS A 64 -13.94 -13.55 26.22
N VAL A 65 -12.96 -13.76 27.09
CA VAL A 65 -12.15 -12.70 27.71
C VAL A 65 -10.68 -13.03 27.50
N PHE A 66 -9.89 -12.03 27.12
CA PHE A 66 -8.45 -12.15 26.95
C PHE A 66 -7.77 -11.06 27.77
N ASP A 67 -6.77 -11.43 28.57
CA ASP A 67 -5.98 -10.48 29.33
C ASP A 67 -4.62 -10.28 28.67
N SER A 68 -4.11 -9.06 28.69
CA SER A 68 -2.82 -8.73 28.12
C SER A 68 -2.20 -7.53 28.81
N ARG A 69 -0.86 -7.39 28.66
CA ARG A 69 -0.11 -6.29 29.22
C ARG A 69 0.92 -5.77 28.22
N THR A 70 1.01 -4.45 28.08
CA THR A 70 2.05 -3.81 27.27
C THR A 70 3.39 -3.80 27.97
N SER A 71 4.49 -3.67 27.22
CA SER A 71 5.85 -3.59 27.74
C SER A 71 6.61 -2.47 27.03
N ASP A 72 7.51 -1.83 27.75
CA ASP A 72 8.45 -0.82 27.23
C ASP A 72 9.49 -1.45 26.28
N SER A 73 9.89 -2.69 26.53
CA SER A 73 10.83 -3.44 25.67
C SER A 73 10.32 -3.67 24.25
N ILE A 74 9.01 -3.54 24.05
CA ILE A 74 8.34 -3.64 22.74
C ILE A 74 7.64 -2.34 22.36
N TYR A 75 8.14 -1.21 22.80
CA TYR A 75 7.63 0.13 22.45
C TYR A 75 6.17 0.37 22.85
N PHE A 76 5.73 -0.21 23.99
CA PHE A 76 4.34 -0.14 24.49
C PHE A 76 3.29 -0.58 23.44
N THR A 77 3.64 -1.56 22.62
CA THR A 77 2.69 -2.23 21.73
C THR A 77 1.94 -3.34 22.44
N ASN A 78 0.76 -3.64 21.95
CA ASN A 78 0.03 -4.83 22.33
C ASN A 78 -0.49 -5.53 21.06
N LYS A 79 -0.09 -6.78 20.87
CA LYS A 79 -0.56 -7.69 19.83
C LYS A 79 -1.22 -8.88 20.49
N ILE A 80 -2.53 -8.96 20.44
CA ILE A 80 -3.31 -9.94 21.16
C ILE A 80 -3.95 -10.90 20.18
N GLU A 81 -3.58 -12.17 20.28
CA GLU A 81 -4.18 -13.24 19.49
C GLU A 81 -5.55 -13.63 20.06
N LEU A 82 -6.59 -13.37 19.30
CA LEU A 82 -7.97 -13.74 19.60
C LEU A 82 -8.27 -15.09 18.93
N ASN A 83 -8.12 -16.18 19.67
CA ASN A 83 -8.18 -17.55 19.15
C ASN A 83 -9.49 -18.28 19.45
N ASN A 84 -9.70 -19.42 18.76
CA ASN A 84 -10.86 -20.32 18.90
C ASN A 84 -12.17 -19.61 18.61
N LEU A 85 -12.19 -18.76 17.60
CA LEU A 85 -13.37 -18.06 17.11
C LEU A 85 -14.17 -18.97 16.15
N LYS A 86 -15.42 -18.59 15.88
CA LYS A 86 -16.26 -19.26 14.88
C LYS A 86 -16.10 -18.57 13.53
N PRO A 87 -16.14 -19.31 12.40
CA PRO A 87 -16.09 -18.73 11.05
C PRO A 87 -17.33 -17.90 10.73
N ASN A 88 -17.15 -16.83 9.94
CA ASN A 88 -18.22 -15.97 9.44
C ASN A 88 -19.10 -15.37 10.54
N VAL A 89 -18.50 -14.97 11.66
CA VAL A 89 -19.18 -14.39 12.82
C VAL A 89 -18.69 -12.98 13.06
N ILE A 90 -19.63 -12.07 13.34
CA ILE A 90 -19.34 -10.70 13.76
C ILE A 90 -19.06 -10.73 15.27
N TYR A 91 -17.83 -10.34 15.64
CA TYR A 91 -17.43 -10.14 17.03
C TYR A 91 -17.33 -8.66 17.34
N GLN A 92 -17.94 -8.26 18.47
CA GLN A 92 -17.72 -6.96 19.09
C GLN A 92 -16.67 -7.10 20.18
N TYR A 93 -15.74 -6.16 20.28
CA TYR A 93 -14.78 -6.13 21.38
C TYR A 93 -14.89 -4.86 22.20
N LEU A 94 -14.74 -5.02 23.52
CA LEU A 94 -14.60 -3.95 24.49
C LEU A 94 -13.28 -4.14 25.22
N ILE A 95 -12.50 -3.08 25.38
CA ILE A 95 -11.23 -3.11 26.09
C ILE A 95 -11.39 -2.32 27.38
N PHE A 96 -11.01 -2.92 28.50
CA PHE A 96 -11.05 -2.33 29.83
C PHE A 96 -9.64 -2.32 30.45
N ASP A 97 -9.39 -1.33 31.29
CA ASP A 97 -8.23 -1.31 32.17
C ASP A 97 -8.44 -2.16 33.44
N GLU A 98 -7.42 -2.18 34.33
CA GLU A 98 -7.47 -2.90 35.63
C GLU A 98 -8.59 -2.38 36.55
N GLU A 99 -9.00 -1.11 36.38
CA GLU A 99 -10.05 -0.45 37.16
C GLU A 99 -11.45 -0.61 36.51
N ARG A 100 -11.55 -1.38 35.40
CA ARG A 100 -12.76 -1.60 34.59
C ARG A 100 -13.26 -0.36 33.86
N ASN A 101 -12.43 0.67 33.66
CA ASN A 101 -12.76 1.76 32.75
C ASN A 101 -12.68 1.27 31.32
N LYS A 102 -13.68 1.62 30.50
CA LYS A 102 -13.66 1.30 29.07
C LYS A 102 -12.65 2.19 28.35
N LEU A 103 -11.63 1.58 27.74
CA LEU A 103 -10.60 2.26 26.97
C LEU A 103 -10.93 2.36 25.48
N ALA A 104 -11.53 1.31 24.90
CA ALA A 104 -11.85 1.27 23.47
C ALA A 104 -12.93 0.24 23.15
N GLU A 105 -13.48 0.34 21.93
CA GLU A 105 -14.44 -0.61 21.38
C GLU A 105 -14.34 -0.70 19.87
N GLY A 106 -14.83 -1.80 19.29
CA GLY A 106 -14.95 -1.98 17.85
C GLY A 106 -15.55 -3.33 17.51
N SER A 107 -15.48 -3.69 16.23
CA SER A 107 -15.94 -5.01 15.78
C SER A 107 -15.18 -5.50 14.56
N PHE A 108 -15.24 -6.79 14.29
CA PHE A 108 -14.72 -7.42 13.11
C PHE A 108 -15.51 -8.68 12.78
N THR A 109 -15.35 -9.16 11.55
CA THR A 109 -15.94 -10.43 11.11
C THR A 109 -14.82 -11.42 10.84
N THR A 110 -14.91 -12.63 11.39
CA THR A 110 -14.02 -13.73 11.00
C THR A 110 -14.30 -14.18 9.57
N PHE A 111 -13.29 -14.69 8.88
CA PHE A 111 -13.45 -15.09 7.49
C PHE A 111 -14.34 -16.31 7.33
N ASN A 112 -14.91 -16.46 6.14
CA ASN A 112 -15.66 -17.65 5.72
C ASN A 112 -14.73 -18.87 5.71
N THR A 113 -15.31 -20.06 5.84
CA THR A 113 -14.56 -21.30 5.71
C THR A 113 -13.94 -21.44 4.32
N ALA A 114 -12.82 -22.15 4.24
CA ALA A 114 -12.18 -22.46 2.97
C ALA A 114 -13.19 -23.11 2.01
N SER A 115 -13.10 -22.73 0.73
CA SER A 115 -14.01 -23.18 -0.33
C SER A 115 -15.48 -22.75 -0.18
N SER A 116 -15.83 -21.88 0.81
CA SER A 116 -17.15 -21.26 0.84
C SER A 116 -17.37 -20.42 -0.41
N LEU A 117 -18.53 -20.58 -1.03
CA LEU A 117 -19.00 -19.77 -2.15
C LEU A 117 -19.84 -18.56 -1.70
N ASP A 118 -19.91 -18.29 -0.40
CA ASP A 118 -20.59 -17.10 0.09
C ASP A 118 -19.96 -15.83 -0.49
N THR A 119 -20.80 -14.92 -0.93
CA THR A 119 -20.32 -13.63 -1.44
C THR A 119 -19.61 -12.85 -0.34
N PHE A 120 -18.41 -12.37 -0.64
CA PHE A 120 -17.71 -11.40 0.20
C PHE A 120 -17.10 -10.31 -0.67
N SER A 121 -16.85 -9.16 -0.07
CA SER A 121 -16.19 -8.05 -0.76
C SER A 121 -15.11 -7.44 0.11
N PHE A 122 -14.07 -6.94 -0.53
CA PHE A 122 -13.00 -6.18 0.11
C PHE A 122 -12.69 -4.92 -0.67
N CYS A 123 -12.12 -3.94 0.03
CA CYS A 123 -11.61 -2.73 -0.59
C CYS A 123 -10.09 -2.69 -0.52
N PHE A 124 -9.47 -1.99 -1.47
CA PHE A 124 -8.03 -1.81 -1.47
C PHE A 124 -7.61 -0.49 -2.13
N GLY A 125 -6.38 -0.09 -1.85
CA GLY A 125 -5.72 1.03 -2.49
C GLY A 125 -4.35 1.28 -1.88
N SER A 126 -3.67 2.34 -2.32
CA SER A 126 -2.34 2.72 -1.86
C SER A 126 -2.23 4.24 -1.68
N CYS A 127 -1.08 4.72 -1.26
CA CYS A 127 -0.73 6.13 -1.26
C CYS A 127 -1.63 6.98 -0.35
N THR A 128 -1.38 6.88 0.96
CA THR A 128 -2.12 7.61 1.99
C THR A 128 -1.19 8.58 2.71
N LYS A 129 -1.18 9.86 2.35
CA LYS A 129 -0.40 10.89 3.01
C LYS A 129 -1.22 11.62 4.07
N GLN A 130 -0.67 11.79 5.29
CA GLN A 130 -1.39 12.37 6.43
C GLN A 130 -1.89 13.80 6.22
N THR A 131 -1.25 14.55 5.33
CA THR A 131 -1.58 15.96 5.05
C THR A 131 -2.71 16.14 4.02
N PHE A 132 -3.21 15.04 3.45
CA PHE A 132 -4.27 15.06 2.45
C PHE A 132 -5.64 14.71 3.05
N ASP A 133 -6.70 15.05 2.30
CA ASP A 133 -8.07 14.70 2.64
C ASP A 133 -8.25 13.18 2.63
N ASP A 134 -8.62 12.64 3.78
CA ASP A 134 -8.85 11.21 4.02
C ASP A 134 -10.34 10.80 3.94
N SER A 135 -11.20 11.66 3.41
CA SER A 135 -12.66 11.42 3.30
C SER A 135 -13.04 10.22 2.43
N ILE A 136 -12.12 9.73 1.61
CA ILE A 136 -12.27 8.48 0.84
C ILE A 136 -12.60 7.27 1.73
N PHE A 137 -12.03 7.24 2.96
CA PHE A 137 -12.27 6.16 3.91
C PHE A 137 -13.70 6.14 4.46
N LEU A 138 -14.40 7.31 4.52
CA LEU A 138 -15.82 7.34 4.82
C LEU A 138 -16.66 6.70 3.71
N THR A 139 -16.28 6.93 2.46
CA THR A 139 -16.96 6.29 1.33
C THR A 139 -16.70 4.80 1.32
N MET A 140 -15.45 4.37 1.58
CA MET A 140 -15.10 2.96 1.69
C MET A 140 -15.90 2.26 2.80
N ALA A 141 -16.04 2.87 3.97
CA ALA A 141 -16.81 2.33 5.10
C ALA A 141 -18.29 2.05 4.77
N LYS A 142 -18.91 2.87 3.89
CA LYS A 142 -20.30 2.64 3.44
C LYS A 142 -20.50 1.32 2.71
N HIS A 143 -19.43 0.79 2.09
CA HIS A 143 -19.46 -0.50 1.39
C HIS A 143 -19.33 -1.71 2.32
N LYS A 144 -19.04 -1.49 3.62
CA LYS A 144 -18.89 -2.54 4.65
C LYS A 144 -17.99 -3.70 4.17
N PRO A 145 -16.75 -3.41 3.73
CA PRO A 145 -15.88 -4.46 3.23
C PRO A 145 -15.51 -5.46 4.34
N SER A 146 -15.37 -6.73 3.99
CA SER A 146 -14.91 -7.77 4.93
C SER A 146 -13.51 -7.48 5.46
N PHE A 147 -12.68 -6.80 4.66
CA PHE A 147 -11.35 -6.30 5.02
C PHE A 147 -10.89 -5.20 4.05
N PHE A 148 -9.88 -4.48 4.46
CA PHE A 148 -9.20 -3.46 3.66
C PHE A 148 -7.74 -3.87 3.43
N LEU A 149 -7.26 -3.79 2.17
CA LEU A 149 -5.87 -4.04 1.82
C LEU A 149 -5.19 -2.73 1.43
N HIS A 150 -4.09 -2.39 2.12
CA HIS A 150 -3.28 -1.23 1.76
C HIS A 150 -2.01 -1.68 1.02
N LEU A 151 -1.86 -1.23 -0.21
CA LEU A 151 -0.84 -1.70 -1.15
C LEU A 151 0.44 -0.86 -1.13
N GLY A 152 0.79 -0.33 0.03
CA GLY A 152 2.00 0.45 0.23
C GLY A 152 1.79 1.97 0.20
N ASP A 153 2.86 2.69 0.49
CA ASP A 153 2.83 4.12 0.77
C ASP A 153 1.92 4.46 1.97
N TRP A 154 2.15 3.69 3.04
CA TRP A 154 1.43 3.84 4.29
C TRP A 154 2.03 4.94 5.16
N LEU A 155 3.37 5.02 5.28
CA LEU A 155 4.02 5.91 6.23
C LEU A 155 4.37 7.29 5.68
N TYR A 156 4.80 7.41 4.41
CA TYR A 156 5.31 8.66 3.83
C TYR A 156 6.38 9.32 4.72
N ASN A 157 7.49 8.60 4.89
CA ASN A 157 8.62 9.10 5.66
C ASN A 157 9.31 10.25 4.90
N GLU A 158 9.05 11.50 5.30
CA GLU A 158 9.64 12.69 4.68
C GLU A 158 11.08 12.88 5.12
N TYR A 159 12.04 12.27 4.41
CA TYR A 159 13.47 12.52 4.60
C TYR A 159 14.00 13.40 3.48
N ASN A 160 14.42 14.62 3.85
CA ASN A 160 14.84 15.62 2.86
C ASN A 160 16.31 15.52 2.41
N SER A 161 17.14 14.67 3.03
CA SER A 161 18.55 14.51 2.64
C SER A 161 19.17 13.20 3.16
N THR A 162 20.22 12.72 2.47
CA THR A 162 21.00 11.53 2.85
C THR A 162 21.69 11.63 4.20
N THR A 163 22.07 12.84 4.64
CA THR A 163 22.67 13.07 5.95
C THR A 163 21.68 12.94 7.10
N GLN A 164 20.39 13.13 6.84
CA GLN A 164 19.34 12.96 7.83
C GLN A 164 18.88 11.51 7.98
N LEU A 165 19.20 10.63 7.04
CA LEU A 165 18.78 9.23 7.05
C LEU A 165 19.29 8.44 8.25
N ASN A 166 20.60 8.49 8.45
CA ASN A 166 21.24 7.68 9.50
C ASN A 166 20.82 8.09 10.92
N ASP A 167 20.45 9.38 11.09
CA ASP A 167 20.03 9.94 12.38
C ASP A 167 18.50 9.95 12.54
N ALA A 168 17.76 9.75 11.46
CA ALA A 168 16.32 9.99 11.43
C ALA A 168 15.46 8.72 11.56
N ILE A 169 15.94 7.57 11.11
CA ILE A 169 15.18 6.31 11.18
C ILE A 169 15.54 5.57 12.46
N SER A 170 14.60 5.54 13.39
CA SER A 170 14.66 4.70 14.58
C SER A 170 13.30 4.07 14.80
N MET A 171 13.26 2.97 15.52
CA MET A 171 12.00 2.31 15.89
C MET A 171 11.04 3.28 16.60
N GLN A 172 11.56 4.19 17.43
CA GLN A 172 10.74 5.20 18.11
C GLN A 172 10.08 6.18 17.12
N LYS A 173 10.83 6.68 16.14
CA LYS A 173 10.28 7.57 15.10
C LYS A 173 9.27 6.87 14.21
N LEU A 174 9.54 5.63 13.82
CA LEU A 174 8.59 4.82 13.06
C LEU A 174 7.31 4.57 13.87
N ARG A 175 7.43 4.26 15.17
CA ARG A 175 6.28 4.17 16.07
C ARG A 175 5.40 5.43 16.01
N GLU A 176 6.01 6.62 16.09
CA GLU A 176 5.29 7.90 16.01
C GLU A 176 4.57 8.07 14.67
N GLN A 177 5.18 7.65 13.55
CA GLN A 177 4.55 7.68 12.24
C GLN A 177 3.35 6.72 12.15
N TYR A 178 3.48 5.50 12.69
CA TYR A 178 2.34 4.57 12.76
C TYR A 178 1.20 5.13 13.61
N ILE A 179 1.49 5.71 14.79
CA ILE A 179 0.47 6.34 15.65
C ILE A 179 -0.23 7.48 14.90
N LYS A 180 0.52 8.36 14.24
CA LYS A 180 -0.07 9.45 13.44
C LYS A 180 -0.98 8.91 12.33
N ARG A 181 -0.58 7.81 11.67
CA ARG A 181 -1.36 7.16 10.63
C ARG A 181 -2.67 6.61 11.18
N TYR A 182 -2.62 5.86 12.28
CA TYR A 182 -3.80 5.27 12.90
C TYR A 182 -4.77 6.33 13.46
N ASN A 183 -4.30 7.54 13.72
CA ASN A 183 -5.10 8.68 14.18
C ASN A 183 -5.66 9.57 13.06
N MET A 184 -5.51 9.20 11.78
CA MET A 184 -6.26 9.89 10.71
C MET A 184 -7.75 9.64 10.90
N PRO A 185 -8.59 10.71 11.02
CA PRO A 185 -9.93 10.55 11.58
C PRO A 185 -10.83 9.57 10.82
N ASN A 186 -10.86 9.66 9.49
CA ASN A 186 -11.75 8.81 8.68
C ASN A 186 -11.18 7.42 8.48
N LEU A 187 -9.85 7.28 8.40
CA LEU A 187 -9.18 5.99 8.42
C LEU A 187 -9.40 5.27 9.75
N SER A 188 -9.22 5.95 10.87
CA SER A 188 -9.47 5.40 12.22
C SER A 188 -10.90 4.88 12.36
N ASN A 189 -11.89 5.64 11.83
CA ASN A 189 -13.28 5.21 11.81
C ASN A 189 -13.52 3.96 10.94
N LEU A 190 -12.88 3.84 9.79
CA LEU A 190 -12.92 2.62 8.97
C LEU A 190 -12.34 1.43 9.74
N LEU A 191 -11.14 1.59 10.32
CA LEU A 191 -10.40 0.52 10.98
C LEU A 191 -11.05 0.04 12.29
N LYS A 192 -11.93 0.83 12.89
CA LYS A 192 -12.74 0.42 14.04
C LYS A 192 -13.61 -0.81 13.73
N TYR A 193 -14.03 -0.98 12.47
CA TYR A 193 -14.98 -2.01 12.04
C TYR A 193 -14.49 -2.88 10.89
N THR A 194 -13.33 -2.59 10.33
CA THR A 194 -12.81 -3.26 9.15
C THR A 194 -11.39 -3.73 9.40
N PRO A 195 -11.13 -5.04 9.39
CA PRO A 195 -9.78 -5.58 9.44
C PRO A 195 -8.91 -5.05 8.30
N ILE A 196 -7.62 -4.90 8.59
CA ILE A 196 -6.65 -4.40 7.61
C ILE A 196 -5.48 -5.35 7.44
N ASP A 197 -4.95 -5.41 6.22
CA ASP A 197 -3.62 -5.91 5.94
C ASP A 197 -2.87 -4.98 4.99
N TYR A 198 -1.53 -5.00 5.03
CA TYR A 198 -0.73 -4.11 4.21
C TYR A 198 0.64 -4.67 3.84
N ILE A 199 1.16 -4.24 2.69
CA ILE A 199 2.50 -4.53 2.21
C ILE A 199 3.25 -3.21 1.95
N PHE A 200 4.57 -3.23 2.06
CA PHE A 200 5.43 -2.11 1.76
C PHE A 200 5.38 -1.65 0.31
N ASP A 201 5.52 -0.32 0.12
CA ASP A 201 6.00 0.27 -1.11
C ASP A 201 7.10 1.33 -0.81
N ASP A 202 7.51 2.16 -1.77
CA ASP A 202 8.74 2.96 -1.67
C ASP A 202 8.68 4.04 -0.60
N GLU A 203 7.58 4.74 -0.45
CA GLU A 203 7.42 5.81 0.56
C GLU A 203 7.27 5.27 2.01
N ASP A 204 7.00 3.97 2.17
CA ASP A 204 7.08 3.32 3.48
C ASP A 204 8.51 3.13 3.94
N GLY A 205 9.39 3.11 2.97
CA GLY A 205 10.76 2.83 3.17
C GLY A 205 11.59 4.07 3.48
N ILE A 206 12.48 4.33 2.59
CA ILE A 206 13.55 5.30 2.78
C ILE A 206 13.39 6.43 1.80
N TYR A 207 13.01 6.11 0.55
CA TYR A 207 12.89 7.06 -0.55
C TYR A 207 12.09 6.50 -1.71
N ASP A 208 11.52 7.44 -2.47
CA ASP A 208 10.93 7.23 -3.78
C ASP A 208 11.81 6.30 -4.65
N ASP A 209 11.23 5.24 -5.18
CA ASP A 209 11.90 4.24 -6.03
C ASP A 209 13.07 3.45 -5.40
N PHE A 210 13.08 3.19 -4.10
CA PHE A 210 14.17 2.41 -3.48
C PHE A 210 14.25 0.97 -3.99
N SER A 211 15.46 0.40 -3.91
CA SER A 211 15.79 -0.99 -4.28
C SER A 211 16.60 -1.67 -3.17
N ALA A 212 17.16 -2.85 -3.41
CA ALA A 212 17.82 -3.69 -2.40
C ALA A 212 18.77 -2.94 -1.43
N SER A 213 19.64 -2.08 -1.94
CA SER A 213 20.62 -1.33 -1.12
C SER A 213 20.81 0.10 -1.62
N THR A 214 20.00 0.54 -2.57
CA THR A 214 20.16 1.84 -3.22
C THR A 214 18.81 2.46 -3.55
N TYR A 215 18.81 3.77 -3.71
CA TYR A 215 17.70 4.46 -4.38
C TYR A 215 18.26 5.34 -5.50
N ASN A 216 17.41 5.63 -6.47
CA ASN A 216 17.81 6.43 -7.61
C ASN A 216 17.32 7.86 -7.46
N GLN A 217 18.22 8.80 -7.58
CA GLN A 217 17.87 10.19 -7.67
C GLN A 217 18.18 10.73 -9.07
N ILE A 218 17.15 11.14 -9.79
CA ILE A 218 17.34 11.82 -11.05
C ILE A 218 17.36 13.31 -10.79
N GLN A 219 18.53 13.89 -10.98
CA GLN A 219 18.71 15.33 -10.97
C GLN A 219 18.63 15.84 -12.42
N ALA A 220 17.59 16.62 -12.71
CA ALA A 220 17.44 17.29 -13.98
C ALA A 220 17.62 18.79 -13.78
N ASN A 221 18.65 19.37 -14.36
CA ASN A 221 18.77 20.80 -14.52
C ASN A 221 18.62 21.20 -16.00
N LYS A 222 18.60 22.51 -16.33
CA LYS A 222 18.43 22.98 -17.71
C LYS A 222 19.52 22.48 -18.68
N LYS A 223 20.66 22.00 -18.17
CA LYS A 223 21.83 21.61 -18.99
C LYS A 223 22.16 20.13 -18.91
N SER A 224 21.88 19.46 -17.79
CA SER A 224 22.23 18.04 -17.58
C SER A 224 21.12 17.27 -16.91
N ILE A 225 21.11 15.97 -17.16
CA ILE A 225 20.29 14.97 -16.46
C ILE A 225 21.28 13.96 -15.91
N GLU A 226 21.34 13.85 -14.59
CA GLU A 226 22.17 12.89 -13.90
C GLU A 226 21.29 11.87 -13.18
N LEU A 227 21.66 10.62 -13.31
CA LEU A 227 21.15 9.54 -12.50
C LEU A 227 22.16 9.29 -11.39
N LYS A 228 21.82 9.66 -10.17
CA LYS A 228 22.62 9.39 -9.00
C LYS A 228 22.07 8.17 -8.28
N GLU A 229 22.94 7.24 -7.99
CA GLU A 229 22.67 6.12 -7.14
C GLU A 229 23.18 6.44 -5.74
N ILE A 230 22.30 6.40 -4.75
CA ILE A 230 22.64 6.69 -3.36
C ILE A 230 22.52 5.38 -2.57
N LYS A 231 23.64 4.97 -2.01
CA LYS A 231 23.71 3.78 -1.15
C LYS A 231 23.26 4.11 0.25
N TYR A 232 22.57 3.20 0.87
CA TYR A 232 22.18 3.25 2.28
C TYR A 232 22.59 1.96 2.99
N ALA A 233 22.67 2.02 4.32
CA ALA A 233 23.04 0.86 5.11
C ALA A 233 21.90 -0.18 5.11
N ASP A 234 22.25 -1.47 5.00
CA ASP A 234 21.28 -2.57 5.10
C ASP A 234 20.51 -2.57 6.41
N SER A 235 21.12 -2.03 7.48
CA SER A 235 20.47 -1.84 8.78
C SER A 235 19.19 -1.02 8.72
N LEU A 236 19.08 -0.04 7.80
CA LEU A 236 17.86 0.76 7.64
C LEU A 236 16.71 -0.09 7.11
N LYS A 237 16.98 -0.93 6.11
CA LYS A 237 15.98 -1.86 5.59
C LYS A 237 15.49 -2.85 6.67
N GLN A 238 16.42 -3.33 7.50
CA GLN A 238 16.06 -4.21 8.62
C GLN A 238 15.17 -3.51 9.64
N ILE A 239 15.48 -2.25 10.01
CA ILE A 239 14.64 -1.46 10.94
C ILE A 239 13.23 -1.27 10.36
N LEU A 240 13.08 -1.01 9.07
CA LEU A 240 11.77 -0.86 8.42
C LEU A 240 10.96 -2.16 8.47
N LYS A 241 11.56 -3.29 8.10
CA LYS A 241 10.92 -4.61 8.20
C LYS A 241 10.56 -4.95 9.65
N GLN A 242 11.48 -4.66 10.60
CA GLN A 242 11.24 -4.86 12.02
C GLN A 242 10.07 -3.99 12.52
N SER A 243 9.97 -2.73 12.07
CA SER A 243 8.85 -1.87 12.44
C SER A 243 7.51 -2.39 11.92
N TRP A 244 7.48 -2.92 10.70
CA TRP A 244 6.29 -3.57 10.15
C TRP A 244 5.86 -4.76 11.00
N HIS A 245 6.79 -5.65 11.33
CA HIS A 245 6.51 -6.78 12.22
C HIS A 245 6.08 -6.35 13.62
N GLN A 246 6.61 -5.25 14.15
CA GLN A 246 6.31 -4.80 15.50
C GLN A 246 5.05 -3.95 15.60
N PHE A 247 4.78 -3.10 14.61
CA PHE A 247 3.79 -2.02 14.69
C PHE A 247 2.57 -2.23 13.83
N PHE A 248 2.44 -3.39 13.21
CA PHE A 248 1.30 -3.76 12.38
C PHE A 248 0.84 -5.20 12.67
N PRO A 249 -0.50 -5.47 12.76
CA PRO A 249 -1.04 -6.81 13.00
C PRO A 249 -1.14 -7.62 11.70
N SER A 250 0.00 -7.96 11.09
CA SER A 250 0.06 -8.71 9.84
C SER A 250 0.03 -10.22 10.04
N TYR A 251 -0.20 -10.94 8.94
CA TYR A 251 -0.09 -12.39 8.92
C TYR A 251 1.35 -12.86 9.17
N THR A 252 1.47 -14.07 9.69
CA THR A 252 2.78 -14.71 9.88
C THR A 252 3.47 -14.91 8.55
N THR A 253 4.70 -14.42 8.45
CA THR A 253 5.52 -14.58 7.25
C THR A 253 6.24 -15.92 7.26
N LYS A 254 6.48 -16.50 6.08
CA LYS A 254 7.24 -17.76 5.95
C LYS A 254 8.66 -17.64 6.51
N TYR A 255 9.27 -16.46 6.37
CA TYR A 255 10.59 -16.12 6.88
C TYR A 255 10.47 -14.88 7.76
N SER A 256 10.90 -14.97 9.01
CA SER A 256 10.70 -13.94 10.04
C SER A 256 11.33 -12.57 9.71
N GLN A 257 12.28 -12.53 8.78
CA GLN A 257 12.95 -11.31 8.32
C GLN A 257 12.25 -10.67 7.11
N GLU A 258 11.21 -11.30 6.56
CA GLU A 258 10.55 -10.86 5.35
C GLU A 258 9.14 -10.35 5.64
N VAL A 259 8.59 -9.56 4.71
CA VAL A 259 7.25 -8.97 4.84
C VAL A 259 6.25 -9.58 3.87
N TYR A 260 6.71 -10.32 2.85
CA TYR A 260 5.80 -11.02 1.95
C TYR A 260 5.13 -12.21 2.66
N HIS A 261 3.85 -12.37 2.42
CA HIS A 261 3.01 -13.33 3.14
C HIS A 261 1.78 -13.70 2.32
N GLN A 262 0.95 -14.58 2.88
CA GLN A 262 -0.31 -14.98 2.26
C GLN A 262 -1.39 -15.23 3.30
N PHE A 263 -2.64 -15.11 2.87
CA PHE A 263 -3.80 -15.56 3.63
C PHE A 263 -4.92 -16.03 2.72
N SER A 264 -5.94 -16.69 3.30
CA SER A 264 -7.11 -17.20 2.59
C SER A 264 -8.40 -16.62 3.18
N CYS A 265 -9.37 -16.31 2.31
CA CYS A 265 -10.73 -15.94 2.70
C CYS A 265 -11.74 -16.61 1.75
N GLY A 266 -12.58 -17.48 2.28
CA GLY A 266 -13.52 -18.26 1.47
C GLY A 266 -12.83 -19.07 0.38
N ASN A 267 -13.23 -18.87 -0.87
CA ASN A 267 -12.66 -19.51 -2.05
C ASN A 267 -11.55 -18.69 -2.74
N ALA A 268 -10.90 -17.80 -2.01
CA ALA A 268 -9.83 -16.95 -2.52
C ALA A 268 -8.56 -16.97 -1.66
N ASP A 269 -7.39 -17.02 -2.32
CA ASP A 269 -6.07 -16.89 -1.72
C ASP A 269 -5.43 -15.57 -2.14
N PHE A 270 -4.73 -14.92 -1.20
CA PHE A 270 -4.07 -13.64 -1.36
C PHE A 270 -2.58 -13.78 -1.14
N PHE A 271 -1.76 -13.38 -2.11
CA PHE A 271 -0.31 -13.46 -2.08
C PHE A 271 0.27 -12.05 -2.10
N PHE A 272 0.77 -11.59 -0.98
CA PHE A 272 1.42 -10.29 -0.82
C PHE A 272 2.88 -10.38 -1.17
N ILE A 273 3.35 -9.53 -2.08
CA ILE A 273 4.72 -9.53 -2.56
C ILE A 273 5.42 -8.20 -2.26
N ASP A 274 6.64 -8.29 -1.77
CA ASP A 274 7.52 -7.14 -1.52
C ASP A 274 8.27 -6.78 -2.80
N ASN A 275 7.80 -5.76 -3.49
CA ASN A 275 8.35 -5.31 -4.76
C ASN A 275 9.59 -4.41 -4.62
N ARG A 276 10.03 -4.10 -3.39
CA ARG A 276 11.06 -3.08 -3.13
C ARG A 276 12.34 -3.65 -2.52
N SER A 277 12.23 -4.44 -1.46
CA SER A 277 13.37 -4.79 -0.62
C SER A 277 14.50 -5.55 -1.33
N THR A 278 14.17 -6.35 -2.33
CA THR A 278 15.15 -7.23 -3.01
C THR A 278 15.30 -6.97 -4.50
N ARG A 279 14.57 -5.99 -5.06
CA ARG A 279 14.63 -5.70 -6.50
C ARG A 279 15.98 -5.12 -6.91
N SER A 280 16.39 -5.41 -8.14
CA SER A 280 17.52 -4.75 -8.79
C SER A 280 17.27 -3.25 -8.93
N SER A 281 18.36 -2.47 -8.83
CA SER A 281 18.28 -1.01 -8.99
C SER A 281 17.80 -0.62 -10.39
N VAL A 282 16.92 0.37 -10.45
CA VAL A 282 16.49 0.98 -11.71
C VAL A 282 17.67 1.53 -12.51
N SER A 283 18.76 1.97 -11.86
CA SER A 283 19.96 2.45 -12.51
C SER A 283 20.63 1.42 -13.41
N GLU A 284 20.52 0.13 -13.10
CA GLU A 284 21.18 -0.94 -13.84
C GLU A 284 20.74 -1.09 -15.30
N ILE A 285 19.54 -0.61 -15.63
CA ILE A 285 19.04 -0.67 -17.01
C ILE A 285 19.37 0.56 -17.83
N PHE A 286 19.86 1.64 -17.21
CA PHE A 286 20.15 2.89 -17.90
C PHE A 286 21.66 3.06 -18.17
N TYR A 287 21.99 3.58 -19.34
CA TYR A 287 23.35 3.96 -19.71
C TYR A 287 23.37 5.12 -20.70
N GLN A 288 24.46 5.86 -20.75
CA GLN A 288 24.65 6.89 -21.76
C GLN A 288 25.43 6.33 -22.93
N ASN A 289 24.98 6.61 -24.15
CA ASN A 289 25.75 6.29 -25.34
C ASN A 289 26.87 7.34 -25.56
N LYS A 290 27.76 7.11 -26.55
CA LYS A 290 28.89 8.00 -26.90
C LYS A 290 28.49 9.46 -27.18
N LYS A 291 27.23 9.76 -27.45
CA LYS A 291 26.69 11.11 -27.67
C LYS A 291 26.03 11.70 -26.42
N GLY A 292 26.23 11.12 -25.23
CA GLY A 292 25.61 11.53 -23.96
C GLY A 292 24.09 11.36 -23.90
N LYS A 293 23.52 10.53 -24.80
CA LYS A 293 22.08 10.26 -24.81
C LYS A 293 21.77 9.04 -23.98
N TRP A 294 20.82 9.17 -23.06
CA TRP A 294 20.34 8.04 -22.26
C TRP A 294 19.70 6.96 -23.11
N LYS A 295 20.05 5.73 -22.79
CA LYS A 295 19.55 4.49 -23.36
C LYS A 295 19.20 3.55 -22.22
N TYR A 296 18.43 2.50 -22.53
CA TYR A 296 18.13 1.45 -21.56
C TYR A 296 18.33 0.08 -22.19
N LYS A 297 18.67 -0.89 -21.36
CA LYS A 297 18.76 -2.30 -21.72
C LYS A 297 18.50 -3.14 -20.47
N ALA A 298 17.34 -3.78 -20.40
CA ALA A 298 17.11 -4.81 -19.39
C ALA A 298 18.07 -5.98 -19.63
N ASN A 299 18.63 -6.53 -18.57
CA ASN A 299 19.50 -7.70 -18.62
C ASN A 299 18.84 -8.90 -17.91
N SER A 300 19.42 -10.10 -18.06
CA SER A 300 18.90 -11.31 -17.46
C SER A 300 19.01 -11.36 -15.93
N GLN A 301 19.90 -10.54 -15.36
CA GLN A 301 20.12 -10.46 -13.92
C GLN A 301 19.21 -9.40 -13.26
N HIS A 302 18.56 -8.56 -14.05
CA HIS A 302 17.66 -7.53 -13.55
C HIS A 302 16.36 -8.17 -13.08
N GLN A 303 16.19 -8.29 -11.76
CA GLN A 303 15.09 -9.01 -11.12
C GLN A 303 14.25 -8.11 -10.21
N LEU A 304 12.96 -8.35 -10.18
CA LEU A 304 12.03 -7.67 -9.28
C LEU A 304 11.94 -8.36 -7.92
N LEU A 305 11.84 -9.68 -7.93
CA LEU A 305 11.76 -10.53 -6.74
C LEU A 305 13.03 -11.38 -6.69
N ASP A 306 13.58 -11.58 -5.52
CA ASP A 306 14.65 -12.58 -5.35
C ASP A 306 14.12 -14.02 -5.54
N SER A 307 15.04 -14.97 -5.51
CA SER A 307 14.69 -16.37 -5.77
C SER A 307 13.77 -16.97 -4.70
N LEU A 308 13.93 -16.58 -3.44
CA LEU A 308 13.14 -17.11 -2.33
C LEU A 308 11.70 -16.60 -2.41
N GLN A 309 11.53 -15.30 -2.62
CA GLN A 309 10.21 -14.72 -2.75
C GLN A 309 9.50 -15.17 -4.03
N LEU A 310 10.21 -15.24 -5.15
CA LEU A 310 9.64 -15.77 -6.39
C LEU A 310 9.17 -17.21 -6.22
N GLN A 311 9.98 -18.06 -5.56
CA GLN A 311 9.61 -19.44 -5.28
C GLN A 311 8.39 -19.52 -4.35
N PHE A 312 8.34 -18.68 -3.30
CA PHE A 312 7.18 -18.56 -2.42
C PHE A 312 5.89 -18.29 -3.22
N LEU A 313 5.94 -17.31 -4.13
CA LEU A 313 4.78 -16.95 -4.96
C LEU A 313 4.38 -18.09 -5.90
N LEU A 314 5.35 -18.71 -6.61
CA LEU A 314 5.08 -19.76 -7.57
C LEU A 314 4.53 -21.02 -6.88
N ASP A 315 5.12 -21.43 -5.76
CA ASP A 315 4.63 -22.55 -4.96
C ASP A 315 3.25 -22.30 -4.39
N GLY A 316 3.04 -21.09 -3.83
CA GLY A 316 1.75 -20.68 -3.31
C GLY A 316 0.65 -20.76 -4.36
N LEU A 317 0.89 -20.21 -5.54
CA LEU A 317 -0.06 -20.26 -6.66
C LEU A 317 -0.35 -21.69 -7.13
N LYS A 318 0.67 -22.55 -7.18
CA LYS A 318 0.53 -23.96 -7.62
C LYS A 318 -0.22 -24.81 -6.61
N ASN A 319 0.06 -24.60 -5.32
CA ASN A 319 -0.52 -25.39 -4.22
C ASN A 319 -1.87 -24.84 -3.74
N SER A 320 -2.30 -23.70 -4.25
CA SER A 320 -3.59 -23.09 -3.91
C SER A 320 -4.75 -23.93 -4.45
N ASN A 321 -5.62 -24.36 -3.54
CA ASN A 321 -6.89 -25.02 -3.87
C ASN A 321 -8.05 -24.02 -4.02
N ALA A 322 -7.82 -22.73 -3.76
CA ALA A 322 -8.83 -21.71 -3.93
C ALA A 322 -9.15 -21.49 -5.42
N ASP A 323 -10.41 -21.18 -5.72
CA ASP A 323 -10.80 -20.84 -7.10
C ASP A 323 -10.10 -19.58 -7.58
N TRP A 324 -9.98 -18.57 -6.72
CA TRP A 324 -9.39 -17.29 -7.03
C TRP A 324 -8.04 -17.08 -6.34
N LYS A 325 -7.11 -16.47 -7.07
CA LYS A 325 -5.77 -16.14 -6.59
C LYS A 325 -5.49 -14.66 -6.85
N PHE A 326 -5.34 -13.89 -5.77
CA PHE A 326 -5.02 -12.48 -5.85
C PHE A 326 -3.54 -12.26 -5.57
N ILE A 327 -2.80 -11.70 -6.53
CA ILE A 327 -1.42 -11.23 -6.29
C ILE A 327 -1.50 -9.77 -5.90
N VAL A 328 -1.14 -9.47 -4.66
CA VAL A 328 -1.14 -8.12 -4.09
C VAL A 328 0.25 -7.53 -4.30
N SER A 329 0.33 -6.59 -5.25
CA SER A 329 1.56 -5.94 -5.69
C SER A 329 1.48 -4.44 -5.46
N GLY A 330 2.45 -3.85 -4.76
CA GLY A 330 2.54 -2.39 -4.62
C GLY A 330 2.55 -1.69 -5.98
N ILE A 331 3.22 -2.26 -6.97
CA ILE A 331 3.47 -1.64 -8.28
C ILE A 331 2.69 -2.28 -9.43
N THR A 332 2.49 -1.50 -10.49
CA THR A 332 1.72 -1.89 -11.68
C THR A 332 2.35 -3.03 -12.47
N PHE A 333 1.56 -4.07 -12.73
CA PHE A 333 1.95 -5.25 -13.51
C PHE A 333 1.85 -5.03 -15.03
N ASN A 334 0.99 -4.13 -15.49
CA ASN A 334 0.62 -3.92 -16.87
C ASN A 334 1.81 -3.52 -17.77
N LYS A 335 2.30 -4.47 -18.56
CA LYS A 335 3.44 -4.27 -19.46
C LYS A 335 3.23 -3.23 -20.57
N SER A 336 2.00 -2.76 -20.80
CA SER A 336 1.73 -1.69 -21.75
C SER A 336 2.32 -0.35 -21.31
N TYR A 337 2.68 -0.17 -20.05
CA TYR A 337 3.44 0.99 -19.57
C TYR A 337 4.80 1.13 -20.25
N LYS A 338 5.38 0.04 -20.75
CA LYS A 338 6.59 0.11 -21.59
C LYS A 338 6.44 1.04 -22.79
N LYS A 339 5.25 1.17 -23.38
CA LYS A 339 5.00 2.10 -24.49
C LYS A 339 5.14 3.55 -24.05
N VAL A 340 4.70 3.84 -22.84
CA VAL A 340 4.83 5.17 -22.22
C VAL A 340 6.28 5.47 -21.94
N PHE A 341 6.96 4.54 -21.28
CA PHE A 341 8.39 4.59 -21.02
C PHE A 341 9.20 4.87 -22.32
N ASP A 342 8.93 4.13 -23.38
CA ASP A 342 9.62 4.31 -24.68
C ASP A 342 9.40 5.70 -25.28
N ILE A 343 8.23 6.30 -25.07
CA ILE A 343 7.94 7.68 -25.48
C ILE A 343 8.73 8.67 -24.63
N CYS A 344 8.74 8.49 -23.32
CA CYS A 344 9.51 9.34 -22.39
C CYS A 344 11.00 9.27 -22.68
N MET A 345 11.55 8.08 -22.97
CA MET A 345 12.95 7.90 -23.39
C MET A 345 13.28 8.60 -24.71
N LYS A 346 12.34 8.69 -25.66
CA LYS A 346 12.54 9.48 -26.89
C LYS A 346 12.56 10.99 -26.61
N LEU A 347 11.79 11.41 -25.62
CA LEU A 347 11.59 12.81 -25.25
C LEU A 347 12.47 13.26 -24.07
N GLN A 348 13.51 12.51 -23.70
CA GLN A 348 14.29 12.62 -22.46
C GLN A 348 14.73 14.05 -22.08
N LYS A 349 14.98 14.93 -23.04
CA LYS A 349 15.38 16.34 -22.81
C LYS A 349 14.23 17.35 -22.96
N LYS A 350 13.03 16.88 -23.31
CA LYS A 350 11.91 17.75 -23.66
C LYS A 350 10.67 17.19 -23.02
N ILE A 351 10.09 17.76 -22.00
CA ILE A 351 8.66 17.52 -21.80
C ILE A 351 7.97 18.56 -20.94
N LEU A 352 8.60 19.27 -20.04
CA LEU A 352 7.85 20.13 -19.14
C LEU A 352 8.41 21.54 -19.02
N PRO A 353 7.53 22.57 -18.97
CA PRO A 353 7.94 23.94 -18.74
C PRO A 353 8.66 24.14 -17.40
N ASN A 354 8.40 23.26 -16.41
CA ASN A 354 8.71 23.50 -15.02
C ASN A 354 9.57 22.41 -14.34
N GLN A 355 10.56 21.78 -15.06
CA GLN A 355 11.63 21.01 -14.42
C GLN A 355 11.63 19.48 -14.52
N LYS A 356 10.59 18.78 -14.93
CA LYS A 356 10.65 17.31 -15.09
C LYS A 356 10.92 16.93 -16.55
N SER A 357 12.05 16.27 -16.81
CA SER A 357 12.40 15.76 -18.13
C SER A 357 11.71 14.43 -18.42
N GLY A 358 11.63 14.04 -19.72
CA GLY A 358 11.16 12.70 -20.07
C GLY A 358 12.01 11.58 -19.47
N MET A 359 13.28 11.87 -19.13
CA MET A 359 14.15 10.93 -18.42
C MET A 359 13.68 10.70 -16.99
N TYR A 360 13.26 11.73 -16.28
CA TYR A 360 12.71 11.61 -14.93
C TYR A 360 11.50 10.68 -14.92
N ILE A 361 10.52 10.92 -15.79
CA ILE A 361 9.32 10.09 -15.90
C ILE A 361 9.68 8.66 -16.33
N ALA A 362 10.63 8.48 -17.25
CA ALA A 362 11.06 7.17 -17.68
C ALA A 362 11.68 6.34 -16.54
N ALA A 363 12.45 6.98 -15.66
CA ALA A 363 13.04 6.27 -14.54
C ALA A 363 11.99 5.87 -13.47
N SER A 364 11.06 6.76 -13.14
CA SER A 364 9.94 6.42 -12.27
C SER A 364 9.11 5.25 -12.86
N LEU A 365 8.79 5.30 -14.16
CA LEU A 365 8.12 4.18 -14.84
C LEU A 365 8.94 2.89 -14.86
N ALA A 366 10.27 2.96 -14.79
CA ALA A 366 11.14 1.78 -14.74
C ALA A 366 11.09 1.05 -13.39
N SER A 367 10.39 1.58 -12.40
CA SER A 367 10.09 0.89 -11.14
C SER A 367 9.02 -0.19 -11.30
N MET A 368 8.22 -0.17 -12.36
CA MET A 368 7.11 -1.10 -12.62
C MET A 368 7.57 -2.45 -13.20
N TRP A 369 6.70 -3.45 -13.12
CA TRP A 369 6.98 -4.83 -13.57
C TRP A 369 7.53 -4.96 -14.99
N PHE A 370 7.12 -4.10 -15.93
CA PHE A 370 7.60 -4.19 -17.32
C PHE A 370 9.12 -3.98 -17.46
N ALA A 371 9.75 -3.32 -16.50
CA ALA A 371 11.20 -3.12 -16.48
C ALA A 371 11.97 -4.39 -16.02
N TYR A 372 11.27 -5.36 -15.48
CA TYR A 372 11.76 -6.65 -15.01
C TYR A 372 11.19 -7.81 -15.85
N PRO A 373 11.43 -7.82 -17.15
CA PRO A 373 10.72 -8.70 -18.10
C PRO A 373 10.93 -10.19 -17.81
N ASN A 374 12.08 -10.56 -17.26
CA ASN A 374 12.37 -11.96 -16.92
C ASN A 374 11.53 -12.46 -15.75
N THR A 375 11.39 -11.65 -14.68
CA THR A 375 10.54 -12.00 -13.53
C THR A 375 9.08 -12.10 -13.97
N GLN A 376 8.60 -11.12 -14.75
CA GLN A 376 7.23 -11.11 -15.27
C GLN A 376 6.96 -12.31 -16.19
N ALA A 377 7.89 -12.64 -17.09
CA ALA A 377 7.75 -13.77 -17.99
C ALA A 377 7.78 -15.12 -17.25
N LYS A 378 8.64 -15.27 -16.22
CA LYS A 378 8.67 -16.48 -15.38
C LYS A 378 7.32 -16.72 -14.73
N LEU A 379 6.71 -15.70 -14.10
CA LEU A 379 5.40 -15.82 -13.47
C LEU A 379 4.31 -16.23 -14.48
N LEU A 380 4.22 -15.52 -15.62
CA LEU A 380 3.22 -15.80 -16.65
C LEU A 380 3.39 -17.20 -17.28
N ASN A 381 4.60 -17.61 -17.57
CA ASN A 381 4.89 -18.93 -18.15
C ASN A 381 4.61 -20.05 -17.13
N TYR A 382 5.02 -19.87 -15.88
CA TYR A 382 4.76 -20.85 -14.83
C TYR A 382 3.27 -21.10 -14.62
N CYS A 383 2.46 -20.04 -14.54
CA CYS A 383 1.02 -20.18 -14.43
C CYS A 383 0.43 -20.94 -15.62
N LYS A 384 0.92 -20.66 -16.82
CA LYS A 384 0.46 -21.35 -18.04
C LYS A 384 0.88 -22.82 -18.07
N GLU A 385 2.13 -23.12 -17.74
CA GLU A 385 2.69 -24.48 -17.78
C GLU A 385 2.07 -25.41 -16.72
N ASN A 386 1.60 -24.84 -15.60
CA ASN A 386 0.94 -25.55 -14.50
C ASN A 386 -0.60 -25.42 -14.52
N ASP A 387 -1.21 -24.93 -15.61
CA ASP A 387 -2.67 -24.69 -15.75
C ASP A 387 -3.29 -23.87 -14.58
N ILE A 388 -2.52 -22.93 -14.03
CA ILE A 388 -2.99 -22.07 -12.93
C ILE A 388 -3.93 -21.01 -13.51
N LYS A 389 -5.19 -21.05 -13.09
CA LYS A 389 -6.29 -20.18 -13.56
C LYS A 389 -6.68 -19.15 -12.52
N ASN A 390 -7.51 -18.19 -12.94
CA ASN A 390 -8.20 -17.23 -12.06
C ASN A 390 -7.23 -16.40 -11.19
N VAL A 391 -6.12 -15.97 -11.79
CA VAL A 391 -5.18 -15.05 -11.16
C VAL A 391 -5.57 -13.62 -11.50
N ILE A 392 -5.71 -12.77 -10.48
CA ILE A 392 -5.98 -11.33 -10.60
C ILE A 392 -4.87 -10.56 -9.89
N ILE A 393 -4.41 -9.47 -10.51
CA ILE A 393 -3.41 -8.57 -9.92
C ILE A 393 -4.13 -7.39 -9.27
N LEU A 394 -3.79 -7.13 -8.01
CA LEU A 394 -4.12 -5.88 -7.31
C LEU A 394 -2.85 -5.04 -7.27
N SER A 395 -2.90 -3.78 -7.76
CA SER A 395 -1.73 -2.92 -7.82
C SER A 395 -2.01 -1.48 -7.37
N GLY A 396 -0.95 -0.74 -7.02
CA GLY A 396 -0.99 0.62 -6.48
C GLY A 396 0.09 1.54 -7.08
N ASP A 397 0.79 2.34 -6.25
CA ASP A 397 1.96 3.21 -6.54
C ASP A 397 1.70 4.36 -7.54
N ALA A 398 1.04 4.09 -8.63
CA ALA A 398 0.96 5.00 -9.78
C ALA A 398 0.05 6.23 -9.57
N HIS A 399 -0.44 6.48 -8.36
CA HIS A 399 -1.35 7.57 -8.03
C HIS A 399 -2.54 7.69 -9.00
N SER A 400 -3.06 6.57 -9.45
CA SER A 400 -4.17 6.48 -10.40
C SER A 400 -4.94 5.19 -10.20
N ALA A 401 -6.16 5.12 -10.72
CA ALA A 401 -6.99 3.93 -10.62
C ALA A 401 -7.55 3.53 -11.99
N ALA A 402 -7.39 2.26 -12.37
CA ALA A 402 -7.81 1.74 -13.67
C ALA A 402 -7.92 0.21 -13.70
N ILE A 403 -8.62 -0.32 -14.72
CA ILE A 403 -8.83 -1.77 -14.89
C ILE A 403 -8.38 -2.24 -16.28
N ASP A 404 -7.65 -3.35 -16.31
CA ASP A 404 -7.34 -4.14 -17.53
C ASP A 404 -7.94 -5.55 -17.42
N ASP A 405 -8.51 -6.06 -18.51
CA ASP A 405 -9.10 -7.41 -18.56
C ASP A 405 -8.07 -8.52 -18.84
N GLY A 406 -6.80 -8.24 -18.65
CA GLY A 406 -5.70 -9.16 -18.93
C GLY A 406 -5.16 -9.11 -20.37
N LYS A 407 -5.78 -8.34 -21.28
CA LYS A 407 -5.28 -8.22 -22.66
C LYS A 407 -3.91 -7.54 -22.75
N ASN A 408 -3.65 -6.59 -21.89
CA ASN A 408 -2.39 -5.86 -21.86
C ASN A 408 -1.41 -6.42 -20.81
N ALA A 409 -1.92 -6.83 -19.67
CA ALA A 409 -1.11 -7.31 -18.55
C ALA A 409 -0.76 -8.81 -18.64
N GLY A 410 -1.67 -9.62 -19.16
CA GLY A 410 -1.61 -11.10 -19.15
C GLY A 410 -2.57 -11.70 -18.14
N PHE A 411 -2.72 -11.09 -16.98
CA PHE A 411 -3.78 -11.31 -16.00
C PHE A 411 -4.73 -10.11 -15.95
N PRO A 412 -6.01 -10.26 -15.55
CA PRO A 412 -6.82 -9.13 -15.15
C PRO A 412 -6.10 -8.35 -14.05
N GLU A 413 -6.10 -7.03 -14.16
CA GLU A 413 -5.45 -6.15 -13.20
C GLU A 413 -6.39 -5.01 -12.85
N ILE A 414 -6.54 -4.76 -11.56
CA ILE A 414 -7.15 -3.58 -11.02
C ILE A 414 -6.11 -2.81 -10.22
N MET A 415 -5.86 -1.58 -10.65
CA MET A 415 -4.95 -0.65 -10.00
C MET A 415 -5.77 0.39 -9.27
N ALA A 416 -5.45 0.65 -8.00
CA ALA A 416 -6.06 1.70 -7.21
C ALA A 416 -5.00 2.36 -6.33
N GLY A 417 -4.86 3.67 -6.48
CA GLY A 417 -3.91 4.46 -5.71
C GLY A 417 -4.40 5.89 -5.57
N ALA A 418 -3.65 6.69 -4.80
CA ALA A 418 -4.02 8.00 -4.36
C ALA A 418 -5.30 7.99 -3.51
N LEU A 419 -5.32 7.17 -2.45
CA LEU A 419 -6.40 7.21 -1.45
C LEU A 419 -6.44 8.57 -0.75
N ALA A 420 -5.30 9.04 -0.24
CA ALA A 420 -5.13 10.37 0.33
C ALA A 420 -3.80 10.97 -0.14
N GLN A 421 -3.69 11.23 -1.44
CA GLN A 421 -2.53 11.81 -2.11
C GLN A 421 -2.97 12.44 -3.44
N GLU A 422 -2.10 13.24 -4.06
CA GLU A 422 -2.36 13.81 -5.40
C GLU A 422 -2.47 12.70 -6.46
N ASN A 423 -3.50 12.77 -7.29
CA ASN A 423 -3.66 11.86 -8.41
C ASN A 423 -2.67 12.17 -9.55
N SER A 424 -2.18 11.13 -10.20
CA SER A 424 -1.36 11.24 -11.39
C SER A 424 -2.22 11.24 -12.66
N GLU A 425 -2.13 12.31 -13.44
CA GLU A 425 -2.82 12.40 -14.73
C GLU A 425 -2.05 11.74 -15.89
N ILE A 426 -0.87 11.17 -15.63
CA ILE A 426 0.03 10.64 -16.68
C ILE A 426 -0.69 9.61 -17.55
N ALA A 427 -1.40 8.66 -16.94
CA ALA A 427 -2.11 7.61 -17.67
C ALA A 427 -3.20 8.20 -18.59
N SER A 428 -3.94 9.20 -18.11
CA SER A 428 -5.01 9.85 -18.87
C SER A 428 -4.47 10.73 -20.02
N ILE A 429 -3.40 11.49 -19.75
CA ILE A 429 -2.74 12.32 -20.77
C ILE A 429 -2.24 11.45 -21.92
N ILE A 430 -1.64 10.32 -21.60
CA ILE A 430 -1.12 9.38 -22.59
C ILE A 430 -2.26 8.70 -23.34
N TYR A 431 -3.29 8.25 -22.65
CA TYR A 431 -4.46 7.67 -23.29
C TYR A 431 -5.12 8.66 -24.27
N ASN A 432 -5.38 9.88 -23.81
CA ASN A 432 -6.12 10.88 -24.59
C ASN A 432 -5.28 11.45 -25.76
N ASN A 433 -3.98 11.68 -25.56
CA ASN A 433 -3.13 12.30 -26.59
C ASN A 433 -2.50 11.30 -27.56
N PHE A 434 -2.16 10.09 -27.09
CA PHE A 434 -1.52 9.07 -27.95
C PHE A 434 -2.47 7.93 -28.31
N ARG A 435 -3.69 7.91 -27.77
CA ARG A 435 -4.67 6.82 -27.94
C ARG A 435 -4.09 5.43 -27.58
N LEU A 436 -3.14 5.40 -26.66
CA LEU A 436 -2.59 4.15 -26.17
C LEU A 436 -3.58 3.51 -25.21
N LYS A 437 -4.15 2.39 -25.63
CA LYS A 437 -5.06 1.60 -24.80
C LYS A 437 -4.24 0.80 -23.77
N ILE A 438 -3.76 1.48 -22.73
CA ILE A 438 -3.03 0.86 -21.61
C ILE A 438 -4.02 0.12 -20.72
N TRP A 439 -5.11 0.80 -20.35
CA TRP A 439 -6.19 0.27 -19.54
C TRP A 439 -7.45 0.14 -20.40
N ASN A 440 -7.88 -1.10 -20.67
CA ASN A 440 -8.92 -1.33 -21.67
C ASN A 440 -10.35 -1.32 -21.08
N LYS A 441 -10.50 -1.36 -19.76
CA LYS A 441 -11.80 -1.26 -19.07
C LYS A 441 -12.09 0.13 -18.52
N GLY A 442 -11.15 1.05 -18.60
CA GLY A 442 -11.30 2.42 -18.13
C GLY A 442 -10.60 2.69 -16.81
N GLY A 443 -10.81 3.88 -16.27
CA GLY A 443 -10.20 4.37 -15.04
C GLY A 443 -10.26 5.88 -14.93
N GLN A 444 -9.55 6.43 -13.97
CA GLN A 444 -9.46 7.88 -13.73
C GLN A 444 -8.93 8.60 -14.98
N GLY A 445 -9.65 9.63 -15.44
CA GLY A 445 -9.31 10.40 -16.62
C GLY A 445 -9.28 9.61 -17.96
N ILE A 446 -9.64 8.33 -17.95
CA ILE A 446 -9.71 7.47 -19.12
C ILE A 446 -11.18 7.35 -19.52
N ARG A 447 -11.54 7.99 -20.63
CA ARG A 447 -12.92 8.11 -21.13
C ARG A 447 -13.87 8.92 -20.23
N ASN A 448 -13.35 9.58 -19.22
CA ASN A 448 -14.07 10.48 -18.32
C ASN A 448 -13.10 11.58 -17.86
N ASN A 449 -13.61 12.56 -17.12
CA ASN A 449 -12.83 13.64 -16.53
C ASN A 449 -12.74 13.50 -14.98
N ASN A 450 -12.88 12.26 -14.48
CA ASN A 450 -12.80 12.01 -13.05
C ASN A 450 -11.34 11.79 -12.63
N PHE A 451 -10.87 12.66 -11.74
CA PHE A 451 -9.53 12.61 -11.11
C PHE A 451 -9.62 12.68 -9.58
N ASN A 452 -10.80 12.38 -9.02
CA ASN A 452 -10.95 12.33 -7.57
C ASN A 452 -10.21 11.13 -6.99
N ALA A 453 -9.86 11.20 -5.70
CA ALA A 453 -9.37 10.03 -4.97
C ALA A 453 -10.30 8.84 -5.20
N ALA A 454 -9.73 7.66 -5.40
CA ALA A 454 -10.49 6.46 -5.73
C ALA A 454 -9.85 5.21 -5.09
N PHE A 455 -10.71 4.24 -4.79
CA PHE A 455 -10.31 2.93 -4.29
C PHE A 455 -10.82 1.80 -5.19
N GLY A 456 -10.17 0.66 -5.11
CA GLY A 456 -10.64 -0.58 -5.72
C GLY A 456 -11.58 -1.32 -4.77
N LYS A 457 -12.73 -1.75 -5.26
CA LYS A 457 -13.60 -2.72 -4.60
C LYS A 457 -13.65 -3.99 -5.42
N VAL A 458 -13.46 -5.12 -4.76
CA VAL A 458 -13.53 -6.44 -5.37
C VAL A 458 -14.61 -7.24 -4.65
N THR A 459 -15.51 -7.82 -5.42
CA THR A 459 -16.55 -8.72 -4.89
C THR A 459 -16.37 -10.11 -5.51
N VAL A 460 -16.12 -11.10 -4.67
CA VAL A 460 -16.16 -12.51 -5.04
C VAL A 460 -17.59 -12.98 -4.84
N ASN A 461 -18.27 -13.29 -5.93
CA ASN A 461 -19.70 -13.60 -5.92
C ASN A 461 -19.98 -15.10 -5.69
N ALA A 462 -21.15 -15.41 -5.18
CA ALA A 462 -21.61 -16.79 -4.96
C ALA A 462 -21.68 -17.63 -6.26
N ASP A 463 -21.81 -16.97 -7.43
CA ASP A 463 -21.73 -17.62 -8.75
C ASP A 463 -20.30 -17.89 -9.21
N ASN A 464 -19.35 -17.71 -8.31
CA ASN A 464 -17.92 -17.89 -8.52
C ASN A 464 -17.33 -17.02 -9.64
N ASN A 465 -17.86 -15.81 -9.83
CA ASN A 465 -17.25 -14.75 -10.66
C ASN A 465 -16.73 -13.62 -9.76
N VAL A 466 -15.81 -12.81 -10.28
CA VAL A 466 -15.26 -11.68 -9.53
C VAL A 466 -15.61 -10.36 -10.21
N GLN A 467 -16.29 -9.48 -9.47
CA GLN A 467 -16.59 -8.12 -9.88
C GLN A 467 -15.47 -7.19 -9.42
N LEU A 468 -14.86 -6.47 -10.36
CA LEU A 468 -13.85 -5.44 -10.12
C LEU A 468 -14.50 -4.06 -10.33
N GLU A 469 -14.35 -3.15 -9.38
CA GLU A 469 -14.91 -1.80 -9.44
C GLU A 469 -13.88 -0.77 -8.96
N ILE A 470 -13.76 0.35 -9.66
CA ILE A 470 -13.09 1.56 -9.16
C ILE A 470 -14.16 2.53 -8.71
N ILE A 471 -14.10 2.98 -7.47
CA ILE A 471 -15.09 3.85 -6.85
C ILE A 471 -14.37 5.12 -6.37
N ASP A 472 -14.91 6.29 -6.74
CA ASP A 472 -14.37 7.58 -6.31
C ASP A 472 -14.89 8.00 -4.91
N LYS A 473 -14.32 9.06 -4.37
CA LYS A 473 -14.72 9.58 -3.05
C LYS A 473 -16.16 10.08 -2.99
N GLN A 474 -16.81 10.37 -4.13
CA GLN A 474 -18.23 10.71 -4.23
C GLN A 474 -19.13 9.49 -4.37
N ASN A 475 -18.58 8.29 -4.26
CA ASN A 475 -19.28 7.01 -4.42
C ASN A 475 -19.75 6.70 -5.86
N ASN A 476 -19.11 7.27 -6.88
CA ASN A 476 -19.39 6.93 -8.27
C ASN A 476 -18.50 5.77 -8.72
N ILE A 477 -19.08 4.80 -9.42
CA ILE A 477 -18.32 3.74 -10.10
C ILE A 477 -17.75 4.32 -11.39
N ILE A 478 -16.43 4.54 -11.45
CA ILE A 478 -15.76 5.14 -12.61
C ILE A 478 -15.22 4.11 -13.61
N ALA A 479 -15.03 2.88 -13.18
CA ALA A 479 -14.69 1.73 -14.03
C ALA A 479 -15.19 0.44 -13.39
N SER A 480 -15.56 -0.53 -14.20
CA SER A 480 -16.08 -1.82 -13.74
C SER A 480 -15.76 -2.94 -14.72
N HIS A 481 -15.51 -4.14 -14.21
CA HIS A 481 -15.29 -5.33 -15.02
C HIS A 481 -15.63 -6.61 -14.27
N LEU A 482 -16.41 -7.49 -14.88
CA LEU A 482 -16.68 -8.83 -14.37
C LEU A 482 -15.65 -9.82 -14.96
N VAL A 483 -14.85 -10.44 -14.08
CA VAL A 483 -13.95 -11.55 -14.44
C VAL A 483 -14.71 -12.85 -14.21
N LYS A 484 -14.92 -13.60 -15.30
CA LYS A 484 -15.58 -14.90 -15.22
C LYS A 484 -14.64 -15.98 -14.73
N ASN A 485 -15.15 -16.94 -13.97
CA ASN A 485 -14.40 -18.13 -13.56
C ASN A 485 -13.79 -18.86 -14.77
N ASN A 486 -12.71 -19.58 -14.54
CA ASN A 486 -11.90 -20.25 -15.58
C ASN A 486 -11.14 -19.28 -16.51
N PHE A 487 -10.82 -18.07 -16.03
CA PHE A 487 -9.92 -17.18 -16.75
C PHE A 487 -8.54 -17.79 -16.92
N VAL A 488 -8.10 -17.91 -18.19
CA VAL A 488 -6.74 -18.36 -18.57
C VAL A 488 -6.01 -17.18 -19.22
N PRO A 489 -4.76 -16.90 -18.82
CA PRO A 489 -3.97 -15.85 -19.44
C PRO A 489 -3.83 -16.07 -20.95
N LYS A 490 -4.21 -15.08 -21.75
CA LYS A 490 -4.02 -15.14 -23.19
C LYS A 490 -2.56 -14.92 -23.54
N LYS A 491 -2.05 -15.72 -24.53
CA LYS A 491 -0.73 -15.50 -25.08
C LYS A 491 -0.65 -14.07 -25.65
N VAL A 492 0.17 -13.24 -25.05
CA VAL A 492 0.36 -11.87 -25.55
C VAL A 492 1.16 -11.98 -26.84
N LYS A 493 0.51 -11.75 -27.98
CA LYS A 493 1.18 -11.68 -29.27
C LYS A 493 2.15 -10.49 -29.24
N GLU A 494 3.43 -10.74 -29.33
CA GLU A 494 4.41 -9.69 -29.60
C GLU A 494 4.10 -9.08 -30.97
N LYS A 495 3.44 -7.93 -30.98
CA LYS A 495 3.28 -7.17 -32.21
C LYS A 495 4.64 -6.62 -32.61
N LYS A 496 5.14 -7.03 -33.79
CA LYS A 496 6.27 -6.36 -34.44
C LYS A 496 6.00 -4.84 -34.39
N GLN A 497 6.96 -4.08 -33.89
CA GLN A 497 6.86 -2.63 -33.77
C GLN A 497 6.52 -2.01 -35.13
N SER A 498 5.31 -1.51 -35.32
CA SER A 498 5.02 -0.64 -36.43
C SER A 498 5.82 0.65 -36.25
N LYS A 499 6.60 1.02 -37.27
CA LYS A 499 7.29 2.32 -37.32
C LYS A 499 6.22 3.42 -37.24
N ILE A 500 6.11 4.04 -36.07
CA ILE A 500 5.26 5.22 -35.90
C ILE A 500 5.98 6.38 -36.60
N THR A 501 5.41 6.92 -37.65
CA THR A 501 5.89 8.13 -38.33
C THR A 501 5.65 9.34 -37.45
N PHE A 502 6.72 9.81 -36.82
CA PHE A 502 6.72 10.74 -35.68
C PHE A 502 6.63 12.24 -36.05
N GLY A 503 6.83 12.60 -37.34
CA GLY A 503 7.07 14.00 -37.73
C GLY A 503 5.96 15.00 -37.38
N ASN A 504 4.71 14.74 -37.80
CA ASN A 504 3.62 15.73 -37.69
C ASN A 504 2.86 15.68 -36.34
N LYS A 505 2.94 14.58 -35.59
CA LYS A 505 2.27 14.45 -34.28
C LYS A 505 3.05 15.13 -33.14
N LEU A 506 4.35 15.38 -33.32
CA LEU A 506 5.20 15.99 -32.29
C LEU A 506 4.88 17.47 -32.05
N ASN A 507 4.47 18.22 -33.08
CA ASN A 507 4.16 19.64 -32.95
C ASN A 507 2.78 19.88 -32.28
N VAL A 508 1.81 19.04 -32.55
CA VAL A 508 0.51 19.06 -31.87
C VAL A 508 0.68 18.67 -30.38
N LEU A 509 1.60 17.76 -30.12
CA LEU A 509 1.93 17.30 -28.77
C LEU A 509 2.59 18.40 -27.94
N LYS A 510 3.53 19.18 -28.50
CA LYS A 510 4.20 20.30 -27.81
C LYS A 510 3.21 21.31 -27.24
N ASN A 511 2.13 21.60 -27.97
CA ASN A 511 1.13 22.60 -27.58
C ASN A 511 0.13 22.04 -26.56
N LYS A 512 -0.28 20.76 -26.68
CA LYS A 512 -1.24 20.13 -25.77
C LYS A 512 -0.61 19.70 -24.44
N ILE A 513 0.64 19.27 -24.45
CA ILE A 513 1.40 19.01 -23.23
C ILE A 513 1.63 20.31 -22.46
N LYS A 514 1.91 21.43 -23.15
CA LYS A 514 2.03 22.76 -22.52
C LYS A 514 0.76 23.14 -21.74
N ILE A 515 -0.42 22.79 -22.22
CA ILE A 515 -1.69 23.15 -21.59
C ILE A 515 -2.04 22.16 -20.45
N GLY A 516 -1.89 20.86 -20.64
CA GLY A 516 -2.25 19.85 -19.63
C GLY A 516 -1.35 19.88 -18.40
N PHE A 517 -0.05 20.08 -18.58
CA PHE A 517 0.91 20.16 -17.46
C PHE A 517 0.95 21.54 -16.76
N HIS A 518 0.49 22.60 -17.44
CA HIS A 518 0.34 23.90 -16.78
C HIS A 518 -0.71 23.83 -15.64
N HIS A 519 -1.75 23.04 -15.79
CA HIS A 519 -2.76 22.84 -14.75
C HIS A 519 -2.26 22.02 -13.53
N ILE A 520 -1.34 21.10 -13.74
CA ILE A 520 -0.80 20.23 -12.66
C ILE A 520 0.13 21.04 -11.72
N PHE A 521 0.85 22.04 -12.25
CA PHE A 521 1.92 22.73 -11.51
C PHE A 521 1.59 24.15 -11.06
N THR A 522 0.53 24.79 -11.56
CA THR A 522 0.09 26.11 -11.09
C THR A 522 -0.69 26.06 -9.77
N LYS A 523 -1.19 24.89 -9.37
CA LYS A 523 -1.83 24.69 -8.05
C LYS A 523 -0.84 24.53 -6.87
N LYS A 524 0.46 24.48 -7.11
CA LYS A 524 1.49 24.38 -6.04
C LYS A 524 1.88 25.70 -5.38
N ASN A 525 1.34 26.85 -5.81
CA ASN A 525 1.63 28.17 -5.26
C ASN A 525 0.36 28.91 -4.77
N ARG A 526 -0.61 28.16 -4.25
CA ARG A 526 -1.68 28.75 -3.45
C ARG A 526 -1.96 27.93 -2.20
#